data_ca780b3fbdcf2f73f8567560b9bd6538
#
_entry.id   ca780b3fbdcf2f73f8567560b9bd6538
#
_cell.length_a   1.000
_cell.length_b   1.000
_cell.length_c   1.000
_cell.angle_alpha   90.00
_cell.angle_beta   90.00
_cell.angle_gamma   90.00
#
_symmetry.space_group_name_H-M   'P 1'
#
loop_
_entity.id
_entity.type
_entity.pdbx_description
1 polymer ?
#
loop_
_entity_poly.entity_id
_entity_poly.type
_entity_poly.pdbx_seq_one_letter_code
_entity_poly.pdbx_strand_id
1 'polypeptide(L)'
;MNRQALFCDGTDAYVSPTEPEAGQNIQLWFRTAKNDVDEVTLQYRIGEEGSYSTAPLRKIISRGEFDYYNISRTMREGVLRYRFVIRSGDEVCYYNKWGDHDNEPQEYYDFRITPGFSVPDWAKGAVMYQIYVDRFCNGDPCNDVETGEYSYIGETSVRISDWNQKP
;
A
#
# COMPACT_ATOMS: atom_id res chain seq x y z
N MET A 1 18.32 -15.60 5.98
CA MET A 1 17.74 -14.21 5.91
C MET A 1 16.66 -14.03 6.98
N ASN A 2 16.74 -12.99 7.81
CA ASN A 2 15.71 -12.66 8.82
C ASN A 2 14.60 -11.85 8.16
N ARG A 3 13.53 -12.50 7.72
CA ARG A 3 12.43 -11.88 7.00
C ARG A 3 11.62 -10.88 7.81
N GLN A 4 11.53 -11.05 9.12
CA GLN A 4 10.85 -10.09 10.01
C GLN A 4 11.56 -8.73 10.09
N ALA A 5 12.83 -8.67 9.74
CA ALA A 5 13.61 -7.44 9.69
C ALA A 5 13.52 -6.71 8.34
N LEU A 6 13.06 -7.39 7.28
CA LEU A 6 12.83 -6.77 5.98
C LEU A 6 11.69 -5.76 6.08
N PHE A 7 11.92 -4.52 5.64
CA PHE A 7 10.88 -3.52 5.79
C PHE A 7 11.03 -2.33 4.84
N CYS A 8 9.92 -1.97 4.25
CA CYS A 8 9.63 -0.72 3.58
C CYS A 8 8.10 -0.55 3.54
N ASP A 9 7.58 0.56 4.00
CA ASP A 9 6.14 0.84 4.04
C ASP A 9 5.71 1.92 3.02
N GLY A 10 6.67 2.49 2.28
CA GLY A 10 6.41 3.53 1.30
C GLY A 10 6.10 4.92 1.90
N THR A 11 6.25 5.09 3.22
CA THR A 11 6.12 6.38 3.89
C THR A 11 7.33 7.29 3.63
N ASP A 12 7.28 8.52 4.12
CA ASP A 12 8.37 9.52 4.02
C ASP A 12 9.69 9.06 4.65
N ALA A 13 9.64 8.10 5.57
CA ALA A 13 10.82 7.46 6.13
C ALA A 13 11.58 6.58 5.11
N TYR A 14 10.87 6.06 4.11
CA TYR A 14 11.42 5.14 3.09
C TYR A 14 11.36 5.68 1.66
N VAL A 15 10.57 6.72 1.41
CA VAL A 15 10.41 7.36 0.09
C VAL A 15 10.46 8.87 0.27
N SER A 16 11.44 9.54 -0.32
CA SER A 16 11.55 10.99 -0.18
C SER A 16 11.96 11.64 -1.52
N PRO A 17 11.18 12.64 -1.99
CA PRO A 17 9.86 13.03 -1.54
C PRO A 17 8.79 11.97 -1.85
N THR A 18 7.70 11.96 -1.09
CA THR A 18 6.57 11.02 -1.30
C THR A 18 5.66 11.41 -2.46
N GLU A 19 5.62 12.70 -2.79
CA GLU A 19 4.83 13.29 -3.88
C GLU A 19 5.78 13.98 -4.88
N PRO A 20 6.58 13.21 -5.65
CA PRO A 20 7.58 13.79 -6.56
C PRO A 20 6.96 14.28 -7.86
N GLU A 21 7.57 15.32 -8.44
CA GLU A 21 7.34 15.74 -9.81
C GLU A 21 8.22 14.96 -10.81
N ALA A 22 7.82 14.93 -12.09
CA ALA A 22 8.67 14.42 -13.15
C ALA A 22 9.97 15.25 -13.24
N GLY A 23 11.09 14.59 -13.42
CA GLY A 23 12.44 15.22 -13.39
C GLY A 23 13.05 15.34 -12.00
N GLN A 24 12.28 15.19 -10.93
CA GLN A 24 12.79 15.26 -9.56
C GLN A 24 13.49 13.97 -9.15
N ASN A 25 14.54 14.07 -8.32
CA ASN A 25 15.18 12.90 -7.73
C ASN A 25 14.42 12.41 -6.51
N ILE A 26 14.19 11.10 -6.44
CA ILE A 26 13.65 10.41 -5.27
C ILE A 26 14.70 9.54 -4.62
N GLN A 27 14.55 9.34 -3.33
CA GLN A 27 15.34 8.39 -2.52
C GLN A 27 14.42 7.25 -2.12
N LEU A 28 14.82 6.03 -2.45
CA LEU A 28 14.12 4.83 -2.02
C LEU A 28 14.98 4.08 -1.01
N TRP A 29 14.41 3.76 0.12
CA TRP A 29 15.08 3.08 1.22
C TRP A 29 14.51 1.71 1.48
N PHE A 30 15.35 0.82 1.98
CA PHE A 30 14.97 -0.51 2.41
C PHE A 30 15.77 -0.91 3.66
N ARG A 31 15.12 -1.60 4.60
CA ARG A 31 15.72 -2.06 5.86
C ARG A 31 15.86 -3.57 5.86
N THR A 32 16.97 -4.07 6.39
CA THR A 32 17.22 -5.49 6.67
C THR A 32 17.74 -5.68 8.09
N ALA A 33 17.88 -6.93 8.56
CA ALA A 33 18.71 -7.19 9.73
C ALA A 33 20.18 -6.87 9.41
N LYS A 34 20.94 -6.59 10.46
CA LYS A 34 22.34 -6.20 10.35
C LYS A 34 23.19 -7.38 9.84
N ASN A 35 23.95 -7.15 8.77
CA ASN A 35 24.85 -8.12 8.13
C ASN A 35 24.16 -9.46 7.76
N ASP A 36 22.90 -9.42 7.37
CA ASP A 36 22.05 -10.60 7.14
C ASP A 36 21.83 -10.90 5.65
N VAL A 37 22.07 -9.94 4.78
CA VAL A 37 21.84 -10.07 3.34
C VAL A 37 23.05 -9.65 2.52
N ASP A 38 23.23 -10.29 1.37
CA ASP A 38 24.36 -10.01 0.46
C ASP A 38 24.01 -8.84 -0.48
N GLU A 39 22.77 -8.80 -0.95
CA GLU A 39 22.32 -7.83 -1.95
C GLU A 39 20.86 -7.42 -1.74
N VAL A 40 20.60 -6.14 -1.97
CA VAL A 40 19.24 -5.59 -2.13
C VAL A 40 19.16 -4.89 -3.47
N THR A 41 18.23 -5.31 -4.32
CA THR A 41 18.04 -4.81 -5.68
C THR A 41 16.63 -4.23 -5.83
N LEU A 42 16.51 -3.05 -6.43
CA LEU A 42 15.25 -2.50 -6.91
C LEU A 42 14.90 -3.17 -8.24
N GLN A 43 13.75 -3.80 -8.31
CA GLN A 43 13.13 -4.24 -9.56
C GLN A 43 11.99 -3.26 -9.87
N TYR A 44 12.02 -2.59 -11.03
CA TYR A 44 11.13 -1.48 -11.31
C TYR A 44 10.75 -1.38 -12.78
N ARG A 45 9.58 -0.77 -13.03
CA ARG A 45 9.07 -0.42 -14.35
C ARG A 45 8.44 0.98 -14.33
N ILE A 46 8.55 1.70 -15.43
CA ILE A 46 7.89 2.99 -15.64
C ILE A 46 6.82 2.82 -16.73
N GLY A 47 5.61 3.27 -16.43
CA GLY A 47 4.44 3.04 -17.28
C GLY A 47 3.75 1.71 -17.04
N GLU A 48 2.77 1.40 -17.88
CA GLU A 48 1.92 0.20 -17.71
C GLU A 48 2.45 -1.01 -18.51
N GLU A 49 3.33 -0.80 -19.48
CA GLU A 49 3.85 -1.83 -20.38
C GLU A 49 5.37 -1.97 -20.27
N GLY A 50 5.89 -3.11 -20.69
CA GLY A 50 7.30 -3.42 -20.75
C GLY A 50 7.81 -4.29 -19.62
N SER A 51 9.07 -4.71 -19.74
CA SER A 51 9.74 -5.55 -18.74
C SER A 51 10.31 -4.73 -17.59
N TYR A 52 10.46 -5.38 -16.44
CA TYR A 52 11.13 -4.79 -15.29
C TYR A 52 12.63 -4.64 -15.56
N SER A 53 13.16 -3.50 -15.13
CA SER A 53 14.58 -3.23 -15.02
C SER A 53 15.04 -3.45 -13.58
N THR A 54 16.32 -3.67 -13.36
CA THR A 54 16.91 -3.86 -12.03
C THR A 54 17.98 -2.82 -11.75
N ALA A 55 18.14 -2.45 -10.48
CA ALA A 55 19.22 -1.56 -10.03
C ALA A 55 19.57 -1.89 -8.56
N PRO A 56 20.87 -2.08 -8.24
CA PRO A 56 21.28 -2.41 -6.89
C PRO A 56 21.13 -1.20 -5.95
N LEU A 57 20.70 -1.46 -4.71
CA LEU A 57 20.76 -0.50 -3.62
C LEU A 57 22.14 -0.56 -2.96
N ARG A 58 22.55 0.56 -2.38
CA ARG A 58 23.78 0.64 -1.58
C ARG A 58 23.44 0.64 -0.11
N LYS A 59 24.17 -0.16 0.68
CA LYS A 59 24.14 -0.05 2.13
C LYS A 59 24.73 1.30 2.54
N ILE A 60 23.94 2.10 3.22
CA ILE A 60 24.34 3.47 3.61
C ILE A 60 24.71 3.54 5.08
N ILE A 61 23.93 2.90 5.94
CA ILE A 61 24.10 3.03 7.40
C ILE A 61 23.58 1.78 8.13
N SER A 62 24.22 1.48 9.25
CA SER A 62 23.72 0.51 10.24
C SER A 62 23.28 1.27 11.50
N ARG A 63 22.08 0.97 11.99
CA ARG A 63 21.56 1.54 13.25
C ARG A 63 20.96 0.41 14.09
N GLY A 64 21.51 0.21 15.31
CA GLY A 64 21.09 -0.91 16.17
C GLY A 64 21.26 -2.25 15.46
N GLU A 65 20.18 -3.01 15.36
CA GLU A 65 20.12 -4.34 14.75
C GLU A 65 19.78 -4.33 13.26
N PHE A 66 19.80 -3.15 12.60
CA PHE A 66 19.37 -3.01 11.23
C PHE A 66 20.40 -2.36 10.32
N ASP A 67 20.40 -2.80 9.05
CA ASP A 67 21.07 -2.16 7.93
C ASP A 67 20.06 -1.44 7.03
N TYR A 68 20.42 -0.26 6.55
CA TYR A 68 19.60 0.55 5.67
C TYR A 68 20.28 0.72 4.32
N TYR A 69 19.55 0.37 3.29
CA TYR A 69 19.96 0.45 1.89
C TYR A 69 19.21 1.56 1.20
N ASN A 70 19.86 2.22 0.24
CA ASN A 70 19.28 3.32 -0.51
C ASN A 70 19.64 3.28 -1.98
N ILE A 71 18.73 3.82 -2.78
CA ILE A 71 18.98 4.16 -4.17
C ILE A 71 18.33 5.50 -4.49
N SER A 72 19.07 6.36 -5.24
CA SER A 72 18.55 7.59 -5.80
C SER A 72 18.13 7.38 -7.25
N ARG A 73 16.94 7.86 -7.63
CA ARG A 73 16.40 7.75 -8.98
C ARG A 73 15.76 9.06 -9.41
N THR A 74 15.99 9.46 -10.67
CA THR A 74 15.23 10.55 -11.27
C THR A 74 13.88 10.03 -11.74
N MET A 75 12.80 10.66 -11.27
CA MET A 75 11.46 10.35 -11.73
C MET A 75 11.30 10.72 -13.19
N ARG A 76 10.75 9.80 -13.97
CA ARG A 76 10.33 10.06 -15.35
C ARG A 76 8.82 10.21 -15.39
N GLU A 77 8.30 10.74 -16.48
CA GLU A 77 6.87 10.68 -16.73
C GLU A 77 6.37 9.24 -16.77
N GLY A 78 5.15 9.03 -16.27
CA GLY A 78 4.55 7.71 -16.11
C GLY A 78 4.70 7.16 -14.70
N VAL A 79 3.87 6.20 -14.38
CA VAL A 79 3.82 5.55 -13.07
C VAL A 79 5.05 4.70 -12.85
N LEU A 80 5.80 4.96 -11.78
CA LEU A 80 6.85 4.06 -11.29
C LEU A 80 6.21 2.95 -10.47
N ARG A 81 6.35 1.70 -10.91
CA ARG A 81 6.04 0.49 -10.14
C ARG A 81 7.35 -0.14 -9.72
N TYR A 82 7.46 -0.56 -8.47
CA TYR A 82 8.68 -1.17 -7.98
C TYR A 82 8.46 -2.13 -6.82
N ARG A 83 9.41 -3.02 -6.66
CA ARG A 83 9.56 -3.97 -5.55
C ARG A 83 11.04 -4.16 -5.25
N PHE A 84 11.34 -4.76 -4.13
CA PHE A 84 12.71 -5.10 -3.78
C PHE A 84 12.95 -6.59 -3.96
N VAL A 85 14.14 -6.96 -4.40
CA VAL A 85 14.64 -8.33 -4.47
C VAL A 85 15.84 -8.42 -3.54
N ILE A 86 15.79 -9.31 -2.58
CA ILE A 86 16.78 -9.48 -1.54
C ILE A 86 17.42 -10.85 -1.70
N ARG A 87 18.76 -10.92 -1.62
CA ARG A 87 19.51 -12.15 -1.73
C ARG A 87 20.40 -12.38 -0.50
N SER A 88 20.45 -13.63 -0.03
CA SER A 88 21.36 -14.07 1.03
C SER A 88 21.76 -15.52 0.75
N GLY A 89 23.00 -15.75 0.28
CA GLY A 89 23.42 -17.04 -0.27
C GLY A 89 22.52 -17.45 -1.45
N ASP A 90 21.96 -18.65 -1.36
CA ASP A 90 21.04 -19.20 -2.37
C ASP A 90 19.58 -18.75 -2.17
N GLU A 91 19.29 -18.08 -1.06
CA GLU A 91 17.93 -17.60 -0.76
C GLU A 91 17.63 -16.30 -1.50
N VAL A 92 16.47 -16.26 -2.19
CA VAL A 92 15.92 -15.08 -2.85
C VAL A 92 14.56 -14.77 -2.26
N CYS A 93 14.36 -13.50 -1.91
CA CYS A 93 13.11 -13.00 -1.38
C CYS A 93 12.67 -11.76 -2.16
N TYR A 94 11.39 -11.67 -2.50
CA TYR A 94 10.77 -10.49 -3.09
C TYR A 94 10.01 -9.73 -2.01
N TYR A 95 10.02 -8.41 -2.06
CA TYR A 95 9.31 -7.57 -1.09
C TYR A 95 8.54 -6.45 -1.79
N ASN A 96 7.26 -6.35 -1.49
CA ASN A 96 6.36 -5.33 -2.00
C ASN A 96 5.47 -4.77 -0.88
N LYS A 97 4.43 -4.00 -1.21
CA LYS A 97 3.53 -3.39 -0.20
C LYS A 97 2.73 -4.41 0.62
N TRP A 98 2.72 -5.69 0.23
CA TRP A 98 2.06 -6.76 0.99
C TRP A 98 3.05 -7.57 1.85
N GLY A 99 4.34 -7.24 1.82
CA GLY A 99 5.39 -7.91 2.58
C GLY A 99 6.30 -8.76 1.72
N ASP A 100 6.86 -9.80 2.32
CA ASP A 100 7.84 -10.71 1.72
C ASP A 100 7.20 -11.92 1.04
N HIS A 101 7.84 -12.39 -0.05
CA HIS A 101 7.38 -13.51 -0.88
C HIS A 101 8.55 -14.37 -1.35
N ASP A 102 8.34 -15.70 -1.43
CA ASP A 102 9.32 -16.63 -1.97
C ASP A 102 9.44 -16.60 -3.50
N ASN A 103 8.34 -16.27 -4.16
CA ASN A 103 8.27 -16.21 -5.60
C ASN A 103 7.98 -14.80 -6.08
N GLU A 104 8.29 -14.52 -7.34
CA GLU A 104 8.00 -13.23 -7.95
C GLU A 104 6.50 -12.91 -7.84
N PRO A 105 6.13 -11.85 -7.11
CA PRO A 105 4.74 -11.51 -6.86
C PRO A 105 4.09 -10.86 -8.09
N GLN A 106 2.75 -10.89 -8.10
CA GLN A 106 1.99 -10.14 -9.10
C GLN A 106 2.22 -8.63 -8.93
N GLU A 107 2.36 -7.92 -10.04
CA GLU A 107 2.63 -6.47 -10.08
C GLU A 107 1.56 -5.60 -9.42
N TYR A 108 0.34 -6.10 -9.25
CA TYR A 108 -0.74 -5.41 -8.56
C TYR A 108 -0.35 -4.95 -7.14
N TYR A 109 0.52 -5.73 -6.48
CA TYR A 109 0.98 -5.45 -5.12
C TYR A 109 2.30 -4.67 -5.06
N ASP A 110 2.87 -4.29 -6.18
CA ASP A 110 4.08 -3.46 -6.21
C ASP A 110 3.83 -2.08 -5.59
N PHE A 111 4.86 -1.49 -5.02
CA PHE A 111 4.84 -0.08 -4.66
C PHE A 111 4.62 0.77 -5.93
N ARG A 112 3.93 1.87 -5.76
CA ARG A 112 3.55 2.74 -6.88
C ARG A 112 3.76 4.21 -6.53
N ILE A 113 4.45 4.93 -7.42
CA ILE A 113 4.63 6.39 -7.33
C ILE A 113 4.17 6.99 -8.66
N THR A 114 3.26 7.95 -8.57
CA THR A 114 2.75 8.68 -9.74
C THR A 114 3.30 10.11 -9.67
N PRO A 115 4.22 10.50 -10.57
CA PRO A 115 4.77 11.85 -10.56
C PRO A 115 3.68 12.88 -10.85
N GLY A 116 3.76 14.05 -10.18
CA GLY A 116 2.77 15.11 -10.30
C GLY A 116 1.42 14.82 -9.60
N PHE A 117 1.30 13.67 -8.93
CA PHE A 117 0.13 13.37 -8.09
C PHE A 117 0.39 13.86 -6.66
N SER A 118 -0.45 14.75 -6.17
CA SER A 118 -0.44 15.20 -4.79
C SER A 118 -1.81 15.00 -4.14
N VAL A 119 -1.79 14.60 -2.87
CA VAL A 119 -3.02 14.52 -2.08
C VAL A 119 -3.37 15.92 -1.58
N PRO A 120 -4.61 16.41 -1.77
CA PRO A 120 -5.03 17.69 -1.22
C PRO A 120 -4.80 17.79 0.29
N ASP A 121 -4.32 18.93 0.78
CA ASP A 121 -3.94 19.09 2.19
C ASP A 121 -5.09 18.81 3.17
N TRP A 122 -6.31 19.13 2.79
CA TRP A 122 -7.49 18.85 3.61
C TRP A 122 -7.74 17.33 3.80
N ALA A 123 -7.27 16.50 2.87
CA ALA A 123 -7.44 15.04 2.94
C ALA A 123 -6.33 14.34 3.74
N LYS A 124 -5.16 15.02 3.92
CA LYS A 124 -4.04 14.49 4.70
C LYS A 124 -4.40 14.46 6.18
N GLY A 125 -4.48 13.24 6.73
CA GLY A 125 -4.86 13.02 8.13
C GLY A 125 -6.36 13.19 8.42
N ALA A 126 -7.21 13.33 7.39
CA ALA A 126 -8.66 13.41 7.57
C ALA A 126 -9.22 12.10 8.13
N VAL A 127 -10.09 12.23 9.12
CA VAL A 127 -10.91 11.12 9.62
C VAL A 127 -12.24 11.16 8.89
N MET A 128 -12.56 10.10 8.16
CA MET A 128 -13.85 9.97 7.48
C MET A 128 -14.79 9.10 8.30
N TYR A 129 -16.01 9.58 8.50
CA TYR A 129 -17.08 8.84 9.15
C TYR A 129 -18.19 8.59 8.15
N GLN A 130 -18.44 7.33 7.83
CA GLN A 130 -19.55 6.94 6.95
C GLN A 130 -20.78 6.59 7.76
N ILE A 131 -21.86 7.31 7.52
CA ILE A 131 -23.15 7.05 8.17
C ILE A 131 -24.06 6.33 7.19
N TYR A 132 -24.50 5.14 7.58
CA TYR A 132 -25.63 4.46 6.93
C TYR A 132 -26.91 5.05 7.52
N VAL A 133 -27.55 5.93 6.75
CA VAL A 133 -28.67 6.73 7.23
C VAL A 133 -29.84 5.87 7.71
N ASP A 134 -30.07 4.76 7.03
CA ASP A 134 -31.11 3.76 7.36
C ASP A 134 -30.83 2.96 8.64
N ARG A 135 -29.59 3.06 9.18
CA ARG A 135 -29.16 2.27 10.35
C ARG A 135 -28.57 3.10 11.47
N PHE A 136 -28.61 4.43 11.36
CA PHE A 136 -27.96 5.29 12.32
C PHE A 136 -28.94 5.83 13.38
N CYS A 137 -29.99 6.47 12.95
CA CYS A 137 -30.99 7.06 13.83
C CYS A 137 -32.29 7.27 13.06
N ASN A 138 -33.39 6.79 13.60
CA ASN A 138 -34.71 7.10 13.06
C ASN A 138 -35.13 8.52 13.51
N GLY A 139 -35.11 9.46 12.57
CA GLY A 139 -35.49 10.87 12.81
C GLY A 139 -36.98 11.14 12.65
N ASP A 140 -37.70 10.28 11.92
CA ASP A 140 -39.14 10.41 11.66
C ASP A 140 -39.82 9.03 11.55
N PRO A 141 -40.43 8.54 12.62
CA PRO A 141 -41.11 7.26 12.61
C PRO A 141 -42.32 7.16 11.66
N CYS A 142 -42.80 8.31 11.14
CA CYS A 142 -43.97 8.31 10.25
C CYS A 142 -43.65 7.83 8.83
N ASN A 143 -42.36 7.74 8.47
CA ASN A 143 -41.91 7.25 7.17
C ASN A 143 -41.26 5.85 7.25
N ASP A 144 -41.38 5.19 8.38
CA ASP A 144 -40.86 3.82 8.54
C ASP A 144 -41.59 2.85 7.63
N VAL A 145 -40.80 1.96 7.02
CA VAL A 145 -41.36 0.86 6.22
C VAL A 145 -42.01 -0.17 7.10
N GLU A 146 -43.24 -0.49 6.79
CA GLU A 146 -44.01 -1.54 7.52
C GLU A 146 -43.74 -2.93 6.94
N THR A 147 -43.95 -3.94 7.76
CA THR A 147 -43.86 -5.34 7.33
C THR A 147 -44.89 -5.61 6.24
N GLY A 148 -44.43 -6.10 5.09
CA GLY A 148 -45.30 -6.41 3.95
C GLY A 148 -45.65 -5.23 3.06
N GLU A 149 -45.08 -4.04 3.26
CA GLU A 149 -45.38 -2.84 2.50
C GLU A 149 -44.90 -2.96 1.03
N TYR A 150 -43.78 -3.60 0.80
CA TYR A 150 -43.28 -3.88 -0.56
C TYR A 150 -42.50 -5.20 -0.63
N SER A 151 -42.22 -5.67 -1.85
CA SER A 151 -41.37 -6.84 -2.08
C SER A 151 -40.19 -6.45 -3.00
N TYR A 152 -39.00 -7.00 -2.70
CA TYR A 152 -37.80 -6.84 -3.49
C TYR A 152 -37.12 -8.20 -3.70
N ILE A 153 -36.90 -8.57 -4.96
CA ILE A 153 -36.28 -9.85 -5.38
C ILE A 153 -37.00 -11.08 -4.75
N GLY A 154 -38.33 -10.99 -4.64
CA GLY A 154 -39.14 -12.10 -4.09
C GLY A 154 -39.25 -12.13 -2.57
N GLU A 155 -38.52 -11.30 -1.86
CA GLU A 155 -38.62 -11.16 -0.40
C GLU A 155 -39.51 -9.98 -0.03
N THR A 156 -40.25 -10.13 1.05
CA THR A 156 -41.16 -9.11 1.56
C THR A 156 -40.46 -8.26 2.61
N SER A 157 -40.73 -6.95 2.62
CA SER A 157 -40.21 -6.07 3.65
C SER A 157 -40.61 -6.53 5.06
N VAL A 158 -39.63 -6.48 5.98
CA VAL A 158 -39.85 -6.83 7.40
C VAL A 158 -39.36 -5.68 8.26
N ARG A 159 -40.24 -5.10 9.08
CA ARG A 159 -39.85 -4.11 10.07
C ARG A 159 -39.13 -4.80 11.23
N ILE A 160 -37.87 -4.39 11.47
CA ILE A 160 -37.08 -4.86 12.59
C ILE A 160 -37.27 -3.92 13.77
N SER A 161 -37.80 -4.42 14.85
CA SER A 161 -38.01 -3.69 16.11
C SER A 161 -36.87 -3.86 17.11
N ASP A 162 -36.11 -4.96 17.00
CA ASP A 162 -34.94 -5.23 17.84
C ASP A 162 -33.65 -5.17 17.02
N TRP A 163 -32.88 -4.06 17.15
CA TRP A 163 -31.62 -3.82 16.46
C TRP A 163 -30.47 -4.74 16.89
N ASN A 164 -30.65 -5.50 17.98
CA ASN A 164 -29.66 -6.48 18.42
C ASN A 164 -29.91 -7.87 17.79
N GLN A 165 -30.99 -8.02 17.05
CA GLN A 165 -31.26 -9.23 16.31
C GLN A 165 -30.28 -9.41 15.18
N LYS A 166 -29.66 -10.60 15.08
CA LYS A 166 -28.81 -10.89 13.92
C LYS A 166 -29.68 -10.97 12.66
N PRO A 167 -29.22 -10.41 11.52
CA PRO A 167 -29.89 -10.55 10.24
C PRO A 167 -29.96 -11.99 9.78
#